data_c376b8ba14980eae96da5eafadfda05f
#
_entry.id   c376b8ba14980eae96da5eafadfda05f
#
_cell.length_a   1.000
_cell.length_b   1.000
_cell.length_c   1.000
_cell.angle_alpha   90.00
_cell.angle_beta   90.00
_cell.angle_gamma   90.00
#
_symmetry.space_group_name_H-M   'P 1'
#
loop_
_entity.id
_entity.type
_entity.pdbx_description
1 polymer ?
#
loop_
_entity_poly.entity_id
_entity_poly.type
_entity_poly.pdbx_seq_one_letter_code
_entity_poly.pdbx_strand_id
1 'polypeptide(L)'
;YARQQNRELPQIFLSLMTILTGVLYIAAGICMKARPSKSESVLMLGYFSLLLGVWKLTDCICMAYLFPERTAFLHYLSVSCLMLAPMPLIRFVRIVQKHQQIMAWYGLLASVAMLGQVLLQISGVLDLRQMLTVTHSVIVVGTACILISQLKNRRYFKQRVAERRQLRLLFLCLGGAVVDVLLFNLTGTSTGLFFSLLTLLIYVLLIGIYAIQEYFEQEKLLNTQEKELTERRIAVMVSQIQPHFIYNTLGTIRYLCMTDPEKAAEVVQTFSMYLRGNLGELNNHAPIRISREMEHVQHYTSIEKMRFPDMEIEFDLRSGEFFLPALSVQPLVENAIKHGLMKLETGGRVVVATYETETDYWVSVTDDGVGFDTKIQIDSDKHIGIYNIRKRLESMCGGTLLIESAPGKGTIARIQIPKEETL
;
A
#
# COMPACT_ATOMS: atom_id res chain seq x y z
N TYR A 1 60.88 -3.66 5.32
CA TYR A 1 59.88 -2.96 4.51
C TYR A 1 58.97 -3.98 3.82
N ALA A 2 59.45 -4.87 2.96
CA ALA A 2 58.66 -5.85 2.23
C ALA A 2 57.83 -6.80 3.12
N ARG A 3 58.32 -7.20 4.27
CA ARG A 3 57.58 -8.03 5.25
C ARG A 3 56.42 -7.29 5.90
N GLN A 4 56.51 -6.00 6.10
CA GLN A 4 55.47 -5.19 6.72
C GLN A 4 54.38 -4.85 5.69
N GLN A 5 54.80 -4.56 4.46
CA GLN A 5 53.90 -4.32 3.33
C GLN A 5 53.03 -5.55 3.02
N ASN A 6 53.60 -6.77 3.05
CA ASN A 6 52.83 -8.01 2.82
C ASN A 6 51.83 -8.31 3.95
N ARG A 7 52.00 -7.78 5.16
CA ARG A 7 51.05 -7.92 6.26
C ARG A 7 49.85 -6.94 6.14
N GLU A 8 50.05 -5.78 5.51
CA GLU A 8 49.00 -4.75 5.38
C GLU A 8 48.17 -4.91 4.12
N LEU A 9 48.67 -5.56 3.07
CA LEU A 9 47.95 -5.80 1.80
C LEU A 9 46.53 -6.40 2.00
N PRO A 10 46.35 -7.44 2.82
CA PRO A 10 45.01 -7.99 3.06
C PRO A 10 44.04 -6.98 3.73
N GLN A 11 44.58 -6.13 4.62
CA GLN A 11 43.80 -5.11 5.33
C GLN A 11 43.35 -3.98 4.37
N ILE A 12 44.26 -3.55 3.49
CA ILE A 12 43.96 -2.56 2.44
C ILE A 12 42.88 -3.11 1.52
N PHE A 13 43.04 -4.35 1.04
CA PHE A 13 42.06 -5.00 0.18
C PHE A 13 40.68 -5.08 0.88
N LEU A 14 40.63 -5.52 2.13
CA LEU A 14 39.41 -5.63 2.90
C LEU A 14 38.75 -4.27 3.14
N SER A 15 39.54 -3.23 3.39
CA SER A 15 39.05 -1.86 3.56
C SER A 15 38.42 -1.32 2.27
N LEU A 16 39.08 -1.55 1.12
CA LEU A 16 38.54 -1.18 -0.19
C LEU A 16 37.24 -1.90 -0.51
N MET A 17 37.15 -3.21 -0.22
CA MET A 17 35.91 -3.98 -0.37
C MET A 17 34.79 -3.45 0.53
N THR A 18 35.12 -3.03 1.76
CA THR A 18 34.16 -2.44 2.69
C THR A 18 33.65 -1.08 2.19
N ILE A 19 34.54 -0.24 1.62
CA ILE A 19 34.17 1.02 0.98
C ILE A 19 33.24 0.78 -0.23
N LEU A 20 33.63 -0.14 -1.12
CA LEU A 20 32.82 -0.47 -2.31
C LEU A 20 31.43 -0.96 -1.91
N THR A 21 31.35 -1.84 -0.92
CA THR A 21 30.07 -2.32 -0.38
C THR A 21 29.23 -1.17 0.17
N GLY A 22 29.86 -0.21 0.88
CA GLY A 22 29.21 0.99 1.40
C GLY A 22 28.59 1.84 0.29
N VAL A 23 29.35 2.09 -0.78
CA VAL A 23 28.90 2.85 -1.96
C VAL A 23 27.72 2.15 -2.65
N LEU A 24 27.80 0.82 -2.85
CA LEU A 24 26.72 0.04 -3.45
C LEU A 24 25.43 0.10 -2.62
N TYR A 25 25.52 0.05 -1.31
CA TYR A 25 24.35 0.18 -0.43
C TYR A 25 23.75 1.59 -0.43
N ILE A 26 24.57 2.62 -0.49
CA ILE A 26 24.09 4.00 -0.65
C ILE A 26 23.33 4.13 -1.97
N ALA A 27 23.91 3.64 -3.07
CA ALA A 27 23.25 3.65 -4.38
C ALA A 27 21.93 2.87 -4.36
N ALA A 28 21.93 1.65 -3.81
CA ALA A 28 20.73 0.84 -3.67
C ALA A 28 19.66 1.53 -2.82
N GLY A 29 20.04 2.12 -1.68
CA GLY A 29 19.11 2.86 -0.82
C GLY A 29 18.47 4.05 -1.52
N ILE A 30 19.24 4.80 -2.33
CA ILE A 30 18.70 5.91 -3.13
C ILE A 30 17.69 5.42 -4.19
N CYS A 31 17.96 4.28 -4.82
CA CYS A 31 17.06 3.69 -5.82
C CYS A 31 15.76 3.14 -5.21
N MET A 32 15.76 2.73 -3.94
CA MET A 32 14.62 2.14 -3.23
C MET A 32 13.57 3.17 -2.76
N LYS A 33 13.09 4.05 -3.64
CA LYS A 33 12.18 5.16 -3.29
C LYS A 33 10.80 4.73 -2.77
N ALA A 34 10.32 3.56 -3.13
CA ALA A 34 8.96 3.10 -2.84
C ALA A 34 8.67 2.85 -1.33
N ARG A 35 9.72 2.76 -0.47
CA ARG A 35 9.57 2.51 0.98
C ARG A 35 10.62 3.25 1.80
N PRO A 36 10.29 4.41 2.34
CA PRO A 36 11.25 5.29 2.99
C PRO A 36 11.99 4.63 4.18
N SER A 37 11.33 3.83 5.01
CA SER A 37 11.98 3.20 6.19
C SER A 37 13.01 2.13 5.83
N LYS A 38 12.78 1.35 4.75
CA LYS A 38 13.74 0.33 4.29
C LYS A 38 14.88 0.94 3.48
N SER A 39 14.58 1.89 2.61
CA SER A 39 15.56 2.73 1.93
C SER A 39 16.52 3.35 2.95
N GLU A 40 15.98 3.95 4.02
CA GLU A 40 16.77 4.56 5.09
C GLU A 40 17.66 3.54 5.81
N SER A 41 17.19 2.32 6.09
CA SER A 41 18.00 1.30 6.75
C SER A 41 19.19 0.85 5.89
N VAL A 42 18.99 0.68 4.58
CA VAL A 42 20.05 0.32 3.63
C VAL A 42 21.07 1.47 3.50
N LEU A 43 20.60 2.72 3.41
CA LEU A 43 21.44 3.92 3.39
C LEU A 43 22.33 4.02 4.63
N MET A 44 21.74 3.83 5.83
CA MET A 44 22.50 3.91 7.10
C MET A 44 23.55 2.82 7.19
N LEU A 45 23.28 1.61 6.73
CA LEU A 45 24.26 0.54 6.64
C LEU A 45 25.38 0.87 5.65
N GLY A 46 25.04 1.50 4.53
CA GLY A 46 26.01 1.98 3.54
C GLY A 46 26.96 3.04 4.11
N TYR A 47 26.43 4.05 4.81
CA TYR A 47 27.25 5.09 5.46
C TYR A 47 28.12 4.50 6.55
N PHE A 48 27.63 3.57 7.36
CA PHE A 48 28.39 2.88 8.37
C PHE A 48 29.58 2.12 7.76
N SER A 49 29.32 1.33 6.71
CA SER A 49 30.33 0.56 5.99
C SER A 49 31.40 1.48 5.36
N LEU A 50 30.97 2.57 4.71
CA LEU A 50 31.85 3.54 4.10
C LEU A 50 32.80 4.18 5.13
N LEU A 51 32.25 4.66 6.26
CA LEU A 51 33.05 5.29 7.31
C LEU A 51 34.09 4.33 7.92
N LEU A 52 33.72 3.08 8.16
CA LEU A 52 34.64 2.08 8.69
C LEU A 52 35.72 1.68 7.68
N GLY A 53 35.37 1.56 6.40
CA GLY A 53 36.34 1.26 5.35
C GLY A 53 37.35 2.41 5.16
N VAL A 54 36.87 3.66 5.14
CA VAL A 54 37.74 4.85 5.06
C VAL A 54 38.62 4.97 6.30
N TRP A 55 38.03 4.83 7.50
CA TRP A 55 38.79 4.80 8.75
C TRP A 55 39.98 3.82 8.69
N LYS A 56 39.74 2.58 8.34
CA LYS A 56 40.79 1.56 8.34
C LYS A 56 41.80 1.74 7.23
N LEU A 57 41.37 2.22 6.05
CA LEU A 57 42.26 2.51 4.95
C LEU A 57 43.26 3.64 5.33
N THR A 58 42.74 4.72 5.94
CA THR A 58 43.57 5.88 6.33
C THR A 58 44.46 5.62 7.56
N ASP A 59 44.10 4.64 8.41
CA ASP A 59 44.86 4.19 9.54
C ASP A 59 46.03 3.26 9.13
N CYS A 60 46.07 2.82 7.88
CA CYS A 60 47.13 1.92 7.38
C CYS A 60 48.45 2.66 7.19
N ILE A 61 49.54 2.06 7.68
CA ILE A 61 50.90 2.63 7.60
C ILE A 61 51.30 2.86 6.13
N CYS A 62 50.88 2.00 5.22
CA CYS A 62 51.12 2.19 3.78
C CYS A 62 50.61 3.53 3.24
N MET A 63 49.49 4.04 3.74
CA MET A 63 48.96 5.35 3.30
C MET A 63 49.85 6.50 3.77
N ALA A 64 50.41 6.42 4.97
CA ALA A 64 51.37 7.41 5.46
C ALA A 64 52.64 7.44 4.59
N TYR A 65 53.09 6.32 4.05
CA TYR A 65 54.23 6.24 3.16
C TYR A 65 53.93 6.73 1.74
N LEU A 66 52.73 6.47 1.24
CA LEU A 66 52.28 6.93 -0.07
C LEU A 66 52.06 8.45 -0.12
N PHE A 67 51.66 9.05 1.00
CA PHE A 67 51.34 10.46 1.13
C PHE A 67 52.06 11.10 2.33
N PRO A 68 53.39 11.18 2.32
CA PRO A 68 54.13 11.62 3.49
C PRO A 68 53.85 13.05 3.92
N GLU A 69 53.53 13.92 2.95
CA GLU A 69 53.19 15.33 3.19
C GLU A 69 51.76 15.52 3.77
N ARG A 70 50.91 14.48 3.73
CA ARG A 70 49.50 14.54 4.14
C ARG A 70 49.20 13.63 5.33
N THR A 71 50.19 13.19 6.06
CA THR A 71 49.99 12.26 7.22
C THR A 71 49.10 12.84 8.29
N ALA A 72 49.21 14.12 8.62
CA ALA A 72 48.32 14.79 9.55
C ALA A 72 46.84 14.76 9.06
N PHE A 73 46.58 15.08 7.80
CA PHE A 73 45.24 15.02 7.21
C PHE A 73 44.66 13.60 7.25
N LEU A 74 45.43 12.59 6.85
CA LEU A 74 45.02 11.19 6.89
C LEU A 74 44.65 10.76 8.31
N HIS A 75 45.41 11.19 9.28
CA HIS A 75 45.17 10.89 10.69
C HIS A 75 43.86 11.55 11.19
N TYR A 76 43.65 12.84 10.92
CA TYR A 76 42.41 13.51 11.30
C TYR A 76 41.20 12.89 10.61
N LEU A 77 41.32 12.51 9.32
CA LEU A 77 40.28 11.83 8.57
C LEU A 77 39.95 10.47 9.20
N SER A 78 40.98 9.70 9.56
CA SER A 78 40.83 8.40 10.24
C SER A 78 40.02 8.54 11.53
N VAL A 79 40.47 9.39 12.47
CA VAL A 79 39.81 9.58 13.77
C VAL A 79 38.38 10.11 13.56
N SER A 80 38.15 11.06 12.64
CA SER A 80 36.84 11.60 12.35
C SER A 80 35.85 10.54 11.83
N CYS A 81 36.30 9.67 10.93
CA CYS A 81 35.49 8.56 10.43
C CYS A 81 35.11 7.59 11.54
N LEU A 82 36.03 7.27 12.44
CA LEU A 82 35.77 6.40 13.58
C LEU A 82 34.78 7.02 14.57
N MET A 83 34.88 8.33 14.82
CA MET A 83 33.94 9.07 15.69
C MET A 83 32.51 9.14 15.10
N LEU A 84 32.40 9.28 13.77
CA LEU A 84 31.11 9.37 13.08
C LEU A 84 30.42 8.02 12.87
N ALA A 85 31.19 6.93 12.79
CA ALA A 85 30.66 5.59 12.48
C ALA A 85 29.51 5.12 13.39
N PRO A 86 29.46 5.40 14.70
CA PRO A 86 28.34 5.01 15.55
C PRO A 86 26.99 5.60 15.13
N MET A 87 26.94 6.80 14.49
CA MET A 87 25.72 7.51 14.17
C MET A 87 24.81 6.76 13.17
N PRO A 88 25.30 6.38 11.97
CA PRO A 88 24.50 5.58 11.05
C PRO A 88 24.17 4.19 11.62
N LEU A 89 25.04 3.58 12.43
CA LEU A 89 24.76 2.30 13.07
C LEU A 89 23.58 2.41 14.06
N ILE A 90 23.56 3.44 14.90
CA ILE A 90 22.46 3.70 15.84
C ILE A 90 21.15 3.89 15.08
N ARG A 91 21.17 4.69 14.02
CA ARG A 91 19.99 4.94 13.19
C ARG A 91 19.49 3.66 12.52
N PHE A 92 20.40 2.85 11.97
CA PHE A 92 20.07 1.54 11.41
C PHE A 92 19.38 0.63 12.45
N VAL A 93 19.99 0.48 13.65
CA VAL A 93 19.42 -0.35 14.72
C VAL A 93 18.03 0.14 15.15
N ARG A 94 17.82 1.45 15.25
CA ARG A 94 16.51 2.03 15.59
C ARG A 94 15.43 1.76 14.55
N ILE A 95 15.79 1.78 13.28
CA ILE A 95 14.86 1.47 12.18
C ILE A 95 14.46 -0.01 12.21
N VAL A 96 15.46 -0.90 12.38
CA VAL A 96 15.25 -2.35 12.33
C VAL A 96 14.49 -2.85 13.57
N GLN A 97 14.77 -2.32 14.75
CA GLN A 97 14.27 -2.86 16.02
C GLN A 97 13.06 -2.12 16.60
N LYS A 98 12.29 -1.36 15.89
CA LYS A 98 11.09 -0.60 16.35
C LYS A 98 10.94 -0.54 17.89
N HIS A 99 11.01 0.65 18.52
CA HIS A 99 10.88 0.93 19.97
C HIS A 99 12.11 0.67 20.82
N GLN A 100 13.09 1.60 20.79
CA GLN A 100 14.18 1.50 21.76
C GLN A 100 14.60 2.85 22.31
N GLN A 101 14.10 3.14 23.48
CA GLN A 101 14.57 4.25 24.31
C GLN A 101 16.07 4.15 24.59
N ILE A 102 16.61 2.92 24.83
CA ILE A 102 18.05 2.68 25.09
C ILE A 102 18.91 3.19 23.92
N MET A 103 18.53 2.91 22.67
CA MET A 103 19.26 3.40 21.49
C MET A 103 19.14 4.91 21.29
N ALA A 104 18.04 5.52 21.73
CA ALA A 104 17.90 6.97 21.71
C ALA A 104 18.84 7.66 22.72
N TRP A 105 18.89 7.15 23.95
CA TRP A 105 19.81 7.63 24.99
C TRP A 105 21.27 7.44 24.59
N TYR A 106 21.60 6.27 24.03
CA TYR A 106 22.97 6.05 23.52
C TYR A 106 23.30 7.02 22.37
N GLY A 107 22.38 7.27 21.46
CA GLY A 107 22.56 8.25 20.37
C GLY A 107 22.82 9.65 20.90
N LEU A 108 22.11 10.07 21.94
CA LEU A 108 22.35 11.35 22.61
C LEU A 108 23.75 11.39 23.24
N LEU A 109 24.12 10.35 24.00
CA LEU A 109 25.44 10.25 24.62
C LEU A 109 26.58 10.32 23.58
N ALA A 110 26.47 9.56 22.49
CA ALA A 110 27.45 9.55 21.41
C ALA A 110 27.55 10.91 20.72
N SER A 111 26.43 11.60 20.50
CA SER A 111 26.39 12.94 19.91
C SER A 111 27.05 13.99 20.82
N VAL A 112 26.74 13.95 22.11
CA VAL A 112 27.35 14.86 23.11
C VAL A 112 28.86 14.61 23.25
N ALA A 113 29.28 13.34 23.28
CA ALA A 113 30.71 13.00 23.35
C ALA A 113 31.47 13.49 22.11
N MET A 114 30.89 13.29 20.91
CA MET A 114 31.48 13.75 19.66
C MET A 114 31.55 15.29 19.60
N LEU A 115 30.49 15.99 19.97
CA LEU A 115 30.51 17.47 20.03
C LEU A 115 31.55 18.00 21.02
N GLY A 116 31.64 17.38 22.21
CA GLY A 116 32.64 17.72 23.21
C GLY A 116 34.06 17.55 22.70
N GLN A 117 34.35 16.43 22.01
CA GLN A 117 35.66 16.18 21.41
C GLN A 117 36.02 17.21 20.33
N VAL A 118 35.08 17.57 19.48
CA VAL A 118 35.28 18.60 18.43
C VAL A 118 35.51 19.98 19.06
N LEU A 119 34.78 20.35 20.10
CA LEU A 119 34.96 21.62 20.81
C LEU A 119 36.33 21.67 21.52
N LEU A 120 36.78 20.61 22.15
CA LEU A 120 38.08 20.52 22.79
C LEU A 120 39.23 20.61 21.79
N GLN A 121 39.07 20.03 20.60
CA GLN A 121 40.02 20.17 19.50
C GLN A 121 40.09 21.61 18.98
N ILE A 122 38.95 22.27 18.76
CA ILE A 122 38.88 23.64 18.25
C ILE A 122 39.48 24.61 19.29
N SER A 123 39.24 24.37 20.57
CA SER A 123 39.81 25.21 21.66
C SER A 123 41.32 24.99 21.88
N GLY A 124 41.90 23.99 21.22
CA GLY A 124 43.34 23.66 21.37
C GLY A 124 43.71 23.06 22.73
N VAL A 125 42.74 22.69 23.57
CA VAL A 125 42.97 22.12 24.89
C VAL A 125 43.46 20.68 24.80
N LEU A 126 42.83 19.87 23.94
CA LEU A 126 43.20 18.46 23.71
C LEU A 126 43.16 18.13 22.23
N ASP A 127 44.12 17.34 21.77
CA ASP A 127 44.11 16.80 20.40
C ASP A 127 43.17 15.59 20.32
N LEU A 128 42.51 15.41 19.16
CA LEU A 128 41.66 14.26 18.86
C LEU A 128 42.36 12.91 19.17
N ARG A 129 43.66 12.85 18.97
CA ARG A 129 44.49 11.70 19.29
C ARG A 129 44.45 11.32 20.79
N GLN A 130 44.52 12.33 21.66
CA GLN A 130 44.44 12.15 23.10
C GLN A 130 43.06 11.71 23.57
N MET A 131 42.02 12.05 22.81
CA MET A 131 40.63 11.73 23.08
C MET A 131 40.18 10.39 22.46
N LEU A 132 41.06 9.65 21.80
CA LEU A 132 40.72 8.36 21.16
C LEU A 132 40.17 7.34 22.18
N THR A 133 40.61 7.38 23.43
CA THR A 133 40.09 6.54 24.53
C THR A 133 38.58 6.81 24.77
N VAL A 134 38.15 8.07 24.67
CA VAL A 134 36.74 8.44 24.82
C VAL A 134 35.91 7.83 23.66
N THR A 135 36.42 7.93 22.43
CA THR A 135 35.78 7.33 21.24
C THR A 135 35.65 5.80 21.42
N HIS A 136 36.69 5.11 21.84
CA HIS A 136 36.62 3.66 22.10
C HIS A 136 35.62 3.32 23.22
N SER A 137 35.56 4.11 24.28
CA SER A 137 34.58 3.93 25.36
C SER A 137 33.15 4.07 24.87
N VAL A 138 32.88 5.07 24.03
CA VAL A 138 31.55 5.26 23.37
C VAL A 138 31.19 4.05 22.53
N ILE A 139 32.10 3.49 21.74
CA ILE A 139 31.87 2.31 20.91
C ILE A 139 31.57 1.08 21.78
N VAL A 140 32.30 0.87 22.86
CA VAL A 140 32.09 -0.25 23.81
C VAL A 140 30.73 -0.15 24.48
N VAL A 141 30.36 1.04 24.98
CA VAL A 141 29.03 1.30 25.56
C VAL A 141 27.92 1.05 24.51
N GLY A 142 28.13 1.48 23.26
CA GLY A 142 27.19 1.24 22.17
C GLY A 142 26.97 -0.24 21.88
N THR A 143 28.03 -1.00 21.82
CA THR A 143 27.96 -2.46 21.65
C THR A 143 27.20 -3.12 22.81
N ALA A 144 27.46 -2.72 24.04
CA ALA A 144 26.71 -3.20 25.20
C ALA A 144 25.22 -2.83 25.14
N CYS A 145 24.89 -1.59 24.75
CA CYS A 145 23.51 -1.14 24.56
C CYS A 145 22.78 -1.95 23.48
N ILE A 146 23.44 -2.26 22.36
CA ILE A 146 22.86 -3.11 21.30
C ILE A 146 22.59 -4.51 21.85
N LEU A 147 23.51 -5.12 22.59
CA LEU A 147 23.35 -6.44 23.19
C LEU A 147 22.20 -6.47 24.21
N ILE A 148 22.15 -5.52 25.12
CA ILE A 148 21.10 -5.41 26.16
C ILE A 148 19.73 -5.24 25.48
N SER A 149 19.67 -4.38 24.48
CA SER A 149 18.46 -4.16 23.69
C SER A 149 17.93 -5.44 23.05
N GLN A 150 18.82 -6.25 22.51
CA GLN A 150 18.48 -7.51 21.88
C GLN A 150 18.03 -8.57 22.88
N LEU A 151 18.68 -8.66 24.04
CA LEU A 151 18.31 -9.57 25.13
C LEU A 151 16.92 -9.24 25.70
N LYS A 152 16.64 -7.95 25.94
CA LYS A 152 15.35 -7.48 26.45
C LYS A 152 14.19 -7.80 25.48
N ASN A 153 14.43 -7.75 24.19
CA ASN A 153 13.44 -8.01 23.16
C ASN A 153 13.36 -9.48 22.70
N ARG A 154 14.01 -10.42 23.40
CA ARG A 154 14.09 -11.83 23.01
C ARG A 154 12.71 -12.49 22.82
N ARG A 155 11.68 -12.09 23.57
CA ARG A 155 10.29 -12.58 23.41
C ARG A 155 9.66 -12.11 22.11
N TYR A 156 9.88 -10.85 21.72
CA TYR A 156 9.42 -10.26 20.47
C TYR A 156 10.09 -10.92 19.25
N PHE A 157 11.38 -11.23 19.33
CA PHE A 157 12.16 -11.92 18.31
C PHE A 157 11.77 -13.40 18.12
N LYS A 158 11.06 -14.01 19.07
CA LYS A 158 10.65 -15.42 18.93
C LYS A 158 9.70 -15.63 17.77
N GLN A 159 8.94 -14.61 17.35
CA GLN A 159 7.97 -14.64 16.28
C GLN A 159 8.51 -14.18 14.91
N ARG A 160 9.67 -13.53 14.84
CA ARG A 160 10.21 -12.96 13.60
C ARG A 160 11.54 -13.62 13.20
N VAL A 161 11.49 -14.44 12.16
CA VAL A 161 12.64 -15.22 11.66
C VAL A 161 13.77 -14.33 11.13
N ALA A 162 13.45 -13.21 10.45
CA ALA A 162 14.42 -12.28 9.88
C ALA A 162 15.28 -11.61 10.94
N GLU A 163 14.67 -11.15 12.04
CA GLU A 163 15.36 -10.47 13.13
C GLU A 163 16.28 -11.43 13.94
N ARG A 164 15.91 -12.71 14.06
CA ARG A 164 16.77 -13.76 14.63
C ARG A 164 18.02 -14.02 13.80
N ARG A 165 17.95 -13.88 12.47
CA ARG A 165 19.11 -14.02 11.59
C ARG A 165 20.09 -12.88 11.80
N GLN A 166 19.61 -11.64 11.87
CA GLN A 166 20.44 -10.46 12.14
C GLN A 166 21.20 -10.58 13.47
N LEU A 167 20.52 -11.10 14.51
CA LEU A 167 21.13 -11.34 15.80
C LEU A 167 22.30 -12.35 15.72
N ARG A 168 22.11 -13.46 15.03
CA ARG A 168 23.15 -14.48 14.84
C ARG A 168 24.35 -13.94 14.07
N LEU A 169 24.12 -13.09 13.09
CA LEU A 169 25.19 -12.45 12.31
C LEU A 169 25.99 -11.45 13.16
N LEU A 170 25.36 -10.77 14.13
CA LEU A 170 26.08 -9.89 15.06
C LEU A 170 27.05 -10.68 15.95
N PHE A 171 26.67 -11.87 16.40
CA PHE A 171 27.59 -12.75 17.14
C PHE A 171 28.82 -13.16 16.31
N LEU A 172 28.66 -13.28 14.98
CA LEU A 172 29.78 -13.52 14.08
C LEU A 172 30.81 -12.37 14.14
N CYS A 173 30.31 -11.11 14.08
CA CYS A 173 31.17 -9.93 14.19
C CYS A 173 31.91 -9.87 15.54
N LEU A 174 31.22 -10.15 16.64
CA LEU A 174 31.81 -10.21 17.96
C LEU A 174 32.85 -11.33 18.05
N GLY A 175 32.60 -12.47 17.39
CA GLY A 175 33.55 -13.57 17.29
C GLY A 175 34.88 -13.15 16.65
N GLY A 176 34.82 -12.40 15.54
CA GLY A 176 36.01 -11.85 14.89
C GLY A 176 36.84 -10.95 15.79
N ALA A 177 36.16 -10.06 16.53
CA ALA A 177 36.87 -9.19 17.51
C ALA A 177 37.53 -9.98 18.64
N VAL A 178 36.87 -11.02 19.15
CA VAL A 178 37.44 -11.91 20.16
C VAL A 178 38.66 -12.64 19.59
N VAL A 179 38.63 -13.14 18.36
CA VAL A 179 39.77 -13.80 17.71
C VAL A 179 40.96 -12.84 17.59
N ASP A 180 40.75 -11.60 17.16
CA ASP A 180 41.84 -10.60 17.08
C ASP A 180 42.47 -10.33 18.43
N VAL A 181 41.66 -10.17 19.49
CA VAL A 181 42.16 -9.98 20.88
C VAL A 181 42.93 -11.21 21.40
N LEU A 182 42.42 -12.42 21.16
CA LEU A 182 43.07 -13.65 21.57
C LEU A 182 44.41 -13.84 20.86
N LEU A 183 44.47 -13.62 19.54
CA LEU A 183 45.71 -13.72 18.78
C LEU A 183 46.73 -12.69 19.25
N PHE A 184 46.35 -11.46 19.54
CA PHE A 184 47.24 -10.46 20.12
C PHE A 184 47.81 -10.91 21.46
N ASN A 185 46.96 -11.40 22.36
CA ASN A 185 47.43 -11.84 23.70
C ASN A 185 48.30 -13.10 23.65
N LEU A 186 48.04 -14.04 22.71
CA LEU A 186 48.81 -15.31 22.64
C LEU A 186 50.14 -15.18 21.88
N THR A 187 50.14 -14.33 20.83
CA THR A 187 51.31 -14.24 19.94
C THR A 187 52.10 -12.96 20.07
N GLY A 188 51.54 -11.96 20.79
CA GLY A 188 52.14 -10.61 20.86
C GLY A 188 52.13 -9.87 19.51
N THR A 189 51.53 -10.45 18.47
CA THR A 189 51.47 -9.87 17.13
C THR A 189 50.11 -9.26 16.87
N SER A 190 50.07 -7.99 16.49
CA SER A 190 48.84 -7.35 16.04
C SER A 190 48.38 -7.92 14.69
N THR A 191 47.18 -8.43 14.66
CA THR A 191 46.49 -8.82 13.38
C THR A 191 45.97 -7.61 12.63
N GLY A 192 46.10 -6.40 13.20
CA GLY A 192 45.55 -5.19 12.62
C GLY A 192 44.04 -5.20 12.47
N LEU A 193 43.34 -5.93 13.35
CA LEU A 193 41.88 -6.11 13.33
C LEU A 193 41.35 -6.82 12.05
N PHE A 194 42.15 -7.69 11.44
CA PHE A 194 41.80 -8.39 10.20
C PHE A 194 40.53 -9.21 10.35
N PHE A 195 40.42 -10.04 11.39
CA PHE A 195 39.22 -10.89 11.59
C PHE A 195 37.99 -10.07 11.94
N SER A 196 38.15 -8.98 12.70
CA SER A 196 37.05 -8.04 12.96
C SER A 196 36.50 -7.41 11.69
N LEU A 197 37.37 -6.93 10.80
CA LEU A 197 36.95 -6.36 9.49
C LEU A 197 36.33 -7.39 8.56
N LEU A 198 36.90 -8.60 8.50
CA LEU A 198 36.38 -9.68 7.68
C LEU A 198 34.97 -10.07 8.10
N THR A 199 34.77 -10.30 9.42
CA THR A 199 33.43 -10.66 9.93
C THR A 199 32.43 -9.51 9.81
N LEU A 200 32.88 -8.26 9.93
CA LEU A 200 32.06 -7.09 9.67
C LEU A 200 31.64 -7.00 8.21
N LEU A 201 32.55 -7.20 7.27
CA LEU A 201 32.22 -7.22 5.84
C LEU A 201 31.19 -8.30 5.51
N ILE A 202 31.39 -9.52 6.02
CA ILE A 202 30.43 -10.62 5.87
C ILE A 202 29.07 -10.23 6.48
N TYR A 203 29.06 -9.63 7.67
CA TYR A 203 27.84 -9.16 8.32
C TYR A 203 27.08 -8.15 7.45
N VAL A 204 27.78 -7.13 6.95
CA VAL A 204 27.18 -6.08 6.10
C VAL A 204 26.63 -6.68 4.81
N LEU A 205 27.39 -7.55 4.13
CA LEU A 205 26.96 -8.22 2.89
C LEU A 205 25.69 -9.05 3.12
N LEU A 206 25.66 -9.88 4.16
CA LEU A 206 24.52 -10.75 4.43
C LEU A 206 23.27 -9.95 4.81
N ILE A 207 23.39 -8.89 5.61
CA ILE A 207 22.25 -8.03 5.95
C ILE A 207 21.71 -7.33 4.71
N GLY A 208 22.58 -6.84 3.82
CA GLY A 208 22.15 -6.19 2.60
C GLY A 208 21.41 -7.15 1.66
N ILE A 209 21.93 -8.34 1.46
CA ILE A 209 21.25 -9.38 0.67
C ILE A 209 19.86 -9.67 1.24
N TYR A 210 19.74 -9.84 2.56
CA TYR A 210 18.45 -10.08 3.19
C TYR A 210 17.49 -8.89 3.07
N ALA A 211 17.99 -7.66 3.19
CA ALA A 211 17.16 -6.47 3.02
C ALA A 211 16.60 -6.37 1.59
N ILE A 212 17.42 -6.69 0.59
CA ILE A 212 17.02 -6.71 -0.83
C ILE A 212 16.00 -7.84 -1.08
N GLN A 213 16.24 -9.05 -0.60
CA GLN A 213 15.31 -10.17 -0.75
C GLN A 213 13.96 -9.86 -0.13
N GLU A 214 13.94 -9.34 1.09
CA GLU A 214 12.70 -8.94 1.77
C GLU A 214 11.95 -7.82 1.03
N TYR A 215 12.68 -6.90 0.39
CA TYR A 215 12.08 -5.88 -0.47
C TYR A 215 11.33 -6.50 -1.65
N PHE A 216 11.96 -7.39 -2.40
CA PHE A 216 11.34 -8.06 -3.55
C PHE A 216 10.16 -8.96 -3.15
N GLU A 217 10.26 -9.70 -2.03
CA GLU A 217 9.15 -10.50 -1.54
C GLU A 217 7.92 -9.65 -1.20
N GLN A 218 8.13 -8.48 -0.58
CA GLN A 218 7.03 -7.58 -0.24
C GLN A 218 6.45 -6.86 -1.47
N GLU A 219 7.26 -6.51 -2.46
CA GLU A 219 6.81 -5.96 -3.73
C GLU A 219 5.93 -6.97 -4.47
N LYS A 220 6.37 -8.23 -4.54
CA LYS A 220 5.58 -9.31 -5.12
C LYS A 220 4.24 -9.50 -4.42
N LEU A 221 4.23 -9.45 -3.08
CA LEU A 221 2.98 -9.58 -2.31
C LEU A 221 2.01 -8.43 -2.60
N LEU A 222 2.49 -7.19 -2.68
CA LEU A 222 1.66 -6.03 -3.02
C LEU A 222 1.05 -6.15 -4.41
N ASN A 223 1.85 -6.49 -5.41
CA ASN A 223 1.38 -6.69 -6.79
C ASN A 223 0.31 -7.78 -6.87
N THR A 224 0.46 -8.86 -6.09
CA THR A 224 -0.54 -9.93 -6.00
C THR A 224 -1.84 -9.42 -5.38
N GLN A 225 -1.77 -8.64 -4.29
CA GLN A 225 -2.95 -8.05 -3.65
C GLN A 225 -3.69 -7.05 -4.54
N GLU A 226 -2.98 -6.21 -5.29
CA GLU A 226 -3.57 -5.30 -6.27
C GLU A 226 -4.31 -6.06 -7.37
N LYS A 227 -3.71 -7.14 -7.87
CA LYS A 227 -4.33 -8.00 -8.87
C LYS A 227 -5.61 -8.66 -8.35
N GLU A 228 -5.56 -9.24 -7.15
CA GLU A 228 -6.75 -9.81 -6.50
C GLU A 228 -7.85 -8.78 -6.27
N LEU A 229 -7.50 -7.57 -5.85
CA LEU A 229 -8.47 -6.48 -5.67
C LEU A 229 -9.12 -6.09 -7.00
N THR A 230 -8.35 -6.02 -8.07
CA THR A 230 -8.84 -5.73 -9.41
C THR A 230 -9.78 -6.83 -9.91
N GLU A 231 -9.39 -8.11 -9.74
CA GLU A 231 -10.23 -9.25 -10.10
C GLU A 231 -11.55 -9.28 -9.31
N ARG A 232 -11.50 -9.00 -8.00
CA ARG A 232 -12.71 -8.87 -7.16
C ARG A 232 -13.62 -7.73 -7.61
N ARG A 233 -13.05 -6.56 -7.96
CA ARG A 233 -13.81 -5.44 -8.49
C ARG A 233 -14.52 -5.82 -9.80
N ILE A 234 -13.81 -6.46 -10.72
CA ILE A 234 -14.38 -6.94 -11.99
C ILE A 234 -15.49 -7.96 -11.72
N ALA A 235 -15.29 -8.92 -10.81
CA ALA A 235 -16.30 -9.91 -10.46
C ALA A 235 -17.57 -9.27 -9.88
N VAL A 236 -17.43 -8.26 -9.02
CA VAL A 236 -18.58 -7.48 -8.51
C VAL A 236 -19.27 -6.72 -9.65
N MET A 237 -18.54 -6.07 -10.54
CA MET A 237 -19.10 -5.36 -11.70
C MET A 237 -19.90 -6.32 -12.61
N VAL A 238 -19.33 -7.48 -12.93
CA VAL A 238 -20.01 -8.48 -13.77
C VAL A 238 -21.24 -9.06 -13.06
N SER A 239 -21.23 -9.23 -11.75
CA SER A 239 -22.38 -9.73 -10.99
C SER A 239 -23.55 -8.74 -10.93
N GLN A 240 -23.30 -7.44 -11.09
CA GLN A 240 -24.34 -6.41 -11.15
C GLN A 240 -25.06 -6.36 -12.50
N ILE A 241 -24.45 -6.87 -13.57
CA ILE A 241 -25.13 -7.10 -14.84
C ILE A 241 -25.90 -8.41 -14.67
N GLN A 242 -27.22 -8.38 -14.70
CA GLN A 242 -28.04 -9.59 -14.50
C GLN A 242 -27.75 -10.63 -15.61
N PRO A 243 -27.10 -11.77 -15.32
CA PRO A 243 -26.74 -12.75 -16.36
C PRO A 243 -27.97 -13.29 -17.10
N HIS A 244 -29.06 -13.46 -16.39
CA HIS A 244 -30.33 -13.93 -16.95
C HIS A 244 -30.90 -12.97 -17.98
N PHE A 245 -30.81 -11.65 -17.78
CA PHE A 245 -31.24 -10.67 -18.79
C PHE A 245 -30.39 -10.75 -20.05
N ILE A 246 -29.07 -10.91 -19.93
CA ILE A 246 -28.17 -11.07 -21.08
C ILE A 246 -28.57 -12.32 -21.90
N TYR A 247 -28.71 -13.48 -21.24
CA TYR A 247 -29.07 -14.73 -21.94
C TYR A 247 -30.42 -14.62 -22.63
N ASN A 248 -31.40 -14.02 -21.98
CA ASN A 248 -32.73 -13.86 -22.54
C ASN A 248 -32.74 -12.89 -23.75
N THR A 249 -32.01 -11.77 -23.64
CA THR A 249 -31.89 -10.81 -24.75
C THR A 249 -31.21 -11.42 -25.96
N LEU A 250 -30.10 -12.18 -25.74
CA LEU A 250 -29.43 -12.91 -26.82
C LEU A 250 -30.36 -13.97 -27.45
N GLY A 251 -31.17 -14.65 -26.64
CA GLY A 251 -32.21 -15.56 -27.14
C GLY A 251 -33.23 -14.88 -28.03
N THR A 252 -33.71 -13.68 -27.62
CA THR A 252 -34.63 -12.85 -28.40
C THR A 252 -33.98 -12.37 -29.70
N ILE A 253 -32.74 -11.89 -29.65
CA ILE A 253 -31.99 -11.50 -30.85
C ILE A 253 -31.88 -12.68 -31.83
N ARG A 254 -31.51 -13.87 -31.34
CA ARG A 254 -31.44 -15.07 -32.18
C ARG A 254 -32.76 -15.40 -32.87
N TYR A 255 -33.88 -15.31 -32.15
CA TYR A 255 -35.19 -15.53 -32.71
C TYR A 255 -35.51 -14.48 -33.78
N LEU A 256 -35.28 -13.19 -33.49
CA LEU A 256 -35.54 -12.10 -34.43
C LEU A 256 -34.67 -12.16 -35.68
N CYS A 257 -33.42 -12.63 -35.59
CA CYS A 257 -32.58 -12.85 -36.78
C CYS A 257 -33.22 -13.80 -37.81
N MET A 258 -34.10 -14.68 -37.36
CA MET A 258 -34.82 -15.64 -38.26
C MET A 258 -36.18 -15.14 -38.70
N THR A 259 -36.81 -14.22 -37.94
CA THR A 259 -38.20 -13.78 -38.17
C THR A 259 -38.30 -12.33 -38.63
N ASP A 260 -37.49 -11.42 -38.14
CA ASP A 260 -37.47 -9.98 -38.40
C ASP A 260 -36.04 -9.43 -38.22
N PRO A 261 -35.18 -9.51 -39.28
CA PRO A 261 -33.79 -9.09 -39.17
C PRO A 261 -33.58 -7.59 -38.86
N GLU A 262 -34.53 -6.73 -39.31
CA GLU A 262 -34.45 -5.28 -39.04
C GLU A 262 -34.65 -5.00 -37.56
N LYS A 263 -35.65 -5.62 -36.94
CA LYS A 263 -35.86 -5.57 -35.49
C LYS A 263 -34.70 -6.19 -34.71
N ALA A 264 -34.09 -7.27 -35.23
CA ALA A 264 -32.89 -7.84 -34.58
C ALA A 264 -31.77 -6.83 -34.51
N ALA A 265 -31.52 -6.06 -35.57
CA ALA A 265 -30.49 -5.01 -35.59
C ALA A 265 -30.80 -3.88 -34.59
N GLU A 266 -32.04 -3.47 -34.46
CA GLU A 266 -32.49 -2.47 -33.47
C GLU A 266 -32.25 -2.96 -32.03
N VAL A 267 -32.61 -4.21 -31.74
CA VAL A 267 -32.37 -4.83 -30.42
C VAL A 267 -30.87 -4.90 -30.09
N VAL A 268 -30.03 -5.29 -31.04
CA VAL A 268 -28.56 -5.33 -30.85
C VAL A 268 -28.02 -3.94 -30.52
N GLN A 269 -28.51 -2.89 -31.21
CA GLN A 269 -28.08 -1.52 -30.94
C GLN A 269 -28.51 -1.08 -29.53
N THR A 270 -29.78 -1.26 -29.17
CA THR A 270 -30.32 -0.89 -27.84
C THR A 270 -29.65 -1.67 -26.73
N PHE A 271 -29.40 -2.98 -26.94
CA PHE A 271 -28.66 -3.81 -25.96
C PHE A 271 -27.20 -3.38 -25.79
N SER A 272 -26.55 -2.97 -26.89
CA SER A 272 -25.19 -2.42 -26.82
C SER A 272 -25.14 -1.11 -26.03
N MET A 273 -26.13 -0.23 -26.17
CA MET A 273 -26.26 1.01 -25.40
C MET A 273 -26.52 0.71 -23.92
N TYR A 274 -27.41 -0.22 -23.61
CA TYR A 274 -27.68 -0.69 -22.25
C TYR A 274 -26.42 -1.23 -21.57
N LEU A 275 -25.68 -2.12 -22.25
CA LEU A 275 -24.42 -2.68 -21.66
C LEU A 275 -23.36 -1.62 -21.46
N ARG A 276 -23.17 -0.71 -22.42
CA ARG A 276 -22.20 0.39 -22.31
C ARG A 276 -22.55 1.33 -21.17
N GLY A 277 -23.82 1.63 -20.99
CA GLY A 277 -24.30 2.45 -19.90
C GLY A 277 -23.99 1.82 -18.53
N ASN A 278 -24.40 0.58 -18.31
CA ASN A 278 -24.15 -0.13 -17.06
C ASN A 278 -22.65 -0.23 -16.74
N LEU A 279 -21.80 -0.58 -17.72
CA LEU A 279 -20.34 -0.66 -17.51
C LEU A 279 -19.68 0.70 -17.23
N GLY A 280 -20.18 1.78 -17.85
CA GLY A 280 -19.68 3.14 -17.64
C GLY A 280 -20.02 3.69 -16.26
N GLU A 281 -21.24 3.45 -15.78
CA GLU A 281 -21.73 3.95 -14.50
C GLU A 281 -21.17 3.19 -13.29
N LEU A 282 -20.80 1.91 -13.43
CA LEU A 282 -20.22 1.10 -12.38
C LEU A 282 -18.85 1.64 -11.90
N ASN A 283 -18.13 2.35 -12.74
CA ASN A 283 -16.86 2.98 -12.41
C ASN A 283 -17.00 4.41 -11.84
N ASN A 284 -18.19 4.99 -11.94
CA ASN A 284 -18.43 6.38 -11.53
C ASN A 284 -19.14 6.40 -10.17
N HIS A 285 -18.42 6.78 -9.12
CA HIS A 285 -18.98 6.94 -7.78
C HIS A 285 -19.67 8.30 -7.57
N ALA A 286 -19.76 9.13 -8.59
CA ALA A 286 -20.44 10.42 -8.51
C ALA A 286 -21.93 10.28 -8.89
N PRO A 287 -22.82 11.11 -8.31
CA PRO A 287 -24.22 11.19 -8.75
C PRO A 287 -24.32 11.55 -10.25
N ILE A 288 -25.30 10.96 -10.92
CA ILE A 288 -25.58 11.22 -12.34
C ILE A 288 -26.86 12.05 -12.51
N ARG A 289 -27.02 12.68 -13.64
CA ARG A 289 -28.27 13.40 -14.01
C ARG A 289 -29.44 12.43 -14.16
N ILE A 290 -30.62 12.86 -13.71
CA ILE A 290 -31.86 12.07 -13.88
C ILE A 290 -32.13 11.71 -15.33
N SER A 291 -31.88 12.62 -16.28
CA SER A 291 -32.03 12.36 -17.71
C SER A 291 -31.24 11.14 -18.17
N ARG A 292 -30.00 10.97 -17.65
CA ARG A 292 -29.15 9.83 -17.98
C ARG A 292 -29.64 8.52 -17.35
N GLU A 293 -30.10 8.56 -16.10
CA GLU A 293 -30.73 7.39 -15.47
C GLU A 293 -32.00 6.97 -16.23
N MET A 294 -32.82 7.93 -16.68
CA MET A 294 -34.01 7.64 -17.47
C MET A 294 -33.70 7.03 -18.83
N GLU A 295 -32.66 7.48 -19.53
CA GLU A 295 -32.17 6.87 -20.76
C GLU A 295 -31.80 5.38 -20.54
N HIS A 296 -31.13 5.05 -19.45
CA HIS A 296 -30.85 3.66 -19.09
C HIS A 296 -32.11 2.82 -18.87
N VAL A 297 -33.06 3.38 -18.12
CA VAL A 297 -34.35 2.72 -17.87
C VAL A 297 -35.09 2.50 -19.18
N GLN A 298 -35.09 3.47 -20.10
CA GLN A 298 -35.74 3.36 -21.41
C GLN A 298 -35.09 2.26 -22.27
N HIS A 299 -33.76 2.15 -22.31
CA HIS A 299 -33.08 1.06 -23.03
C HIS A 299 -33.47 -0.31 -22.46
N TYR A 300 -33.48 -0.46 -21.15
CA TYR A 300 -33.90 -1.70 -20.49
C TYR A 300 -35.35 -2.06 -20.84
N THR A 301 -36.25 -1.13 -20.63
CA THR A 301 -37.68 -1.36 -20.84
C THR A 301 -38.05 -1.62 -22.31
N SER A 302 -37.37 -0.99 -23.28
CA SER A 302 -37.53 -1.27 -24.70
C SER A 302 -37.22 -2.71 -25.05
N ILE A 303 -36.14 -3.28 -24.46
CA ILE A 303 -35.77 -4.68 -24.66
C ILE A 303 -36.79 -5.62 -24.02
N GLU A 304 -37.25 -5.33 -22.79
CA GLU A 304 -38.27 -6.17 -22.12
C GLU A 304 -39.63 -6.11 -22.82
N LYS A 305 -40.02 -4.96 -23.38
CA LYS A 305 -41.26 -4.82 -24.14
C LYS A 305 -41.30 -5.67 -25.41
N MET A 306 -40.15 -5.92 -26.06
CA MET A 306 -40.07 -6.85 -27.19
C MET A 306 -40.29 -8.31 -26.80
N ARG A 307 -39.94 -8.66 -25.55
CA ARG A 307 -40.17 -10.01 -24.99
C ARG A 307 -41.60 -10.20 -24.47
N PHE A 308 -42.19 -9.13 -23.97
CA PHE A 308 -43.52 -9.10 -23.35
C PHE A 308 -44.34 -7.99 -23.97
N PRO A 309 -44.94 -8.23 -25.18
CA PRO A 309 -45.66 -7.21 -25.92
C PRO A 309 -46.91 -6.65 -25.20
N ASP A 310 -47.54 -7.46 -24.33
CA ASP A 310 -48.72 -7.12 -23.55
C ASP A 310 -48.45 -6.21 -22.36
N MET A 311 -47.17 -5.87 -22.11
CA MET A 311 -46.75 -4.98 -21.03
C MET A 311 -46.83 -3.51 -21.52
N GLU A 312 -47.47 -2.67 -20.72
CA GLU A 312 -47.48 -1.21 -20.95
C GLU A 312 -46.47 -0.51 -20.06
N ILE A 313 -45.62 0.35 -20.67
CA ILE A 313 -44.63 1.16 -19.93
C ILE A 313 -44.82 2.62 -20.32
N GLU A 314 -45.06 3.46 -19.33
CA GLU A 314 -45.29 4.89 -19.49
C GLU A 314 -44.24 5.70 -18.72
N PHE A 315 -43.75 6.77 -19.37
CA PHE A 315 -42.83 7.73 -18.80
C PHE A 315 -43.52 9.09 -18.69
N ASP A 316 -43.69 9.59 -17.47
CA ASP A 316 -44.26 10.92 -17.18
C ASP A 316 -43.19 11.77 -16.47
N LEU A 317 -42.32 12.39 -17.27
CA LEU A 317 -41.13 13.10 -16.78
C LEU A 317 -41.41 14.60 -16.72
N ARG A 318 -41.79 15.12 -15.55
CA ARG A 318 -42.20 16.52 -15.32
C ARG A 318 -41.21 17.35 -14.53
N SER A 319 -40.24 16.73 -13.87
CA SER A 319 -39.22 17.46 -13.07
C SER A 319 -38.12 18.05 -13.95
N GLY A 320 -37.47 19.10 -13.45
CA GLY A 320 -36.21 19.58 -14.00
C GLY A 320 -35.05 18.60 -13.77
N GLU A 321 -33.84 19.01 -14.15
CA GLU A 321 -32.60 18.23 -13.97
C GLU A 321 -32.16 18.23 -12.51
N PHE A 322 -31.93 17.07 -11.99
CA PHE A 322 -31.32 16.86 -10.67
C PHE A 322 -30.37 15.66 -10.69
N PHE A 323 -29.62 15.44 -9.63
CA PHE A 323 -28.64 14.39 -9.55
C PHE A 323 -29.06 13.30 -8.55
N LEU A 324 -28.78 12.03 -8.91
CA LEU A 324 -29.02 10.88 -8.03
C LEU A 324 -27.92 9.84 -8.24
N PRO A 325 -27.72 8.89 -7.29
CA PRO A 325 -26.78 7.79 -7.51
C PRO A 325 -27.19 6.95 -8.71
N ALA A 326 -26.23 6.60 -9.57
CA ALA A 326 -26.46 5.73 -10.72
C ALA A 326 -27.14 4.40 -10.33
N LEU A 327 -27.95 3.84 -11.22
CA LEU A 327 -28.69 2.59 -11.01
C LEU A 327 -29.58 2.63 -9.75
N SER A 328 -30.25 3.76 -9.50
CA SER A 328 -31.22 3.90 -8.41
C SER A 328 -32.66 3.61 -8.87
N VAL A 329 -33.03 3.99 -10.09
CA VAL A 329 -34.35 3.81 -10.64
C VAL A 329 -34.49 2.48 -11.41
N GLN A 330 -33.47 2.11 -12.19
CA GLN A 330 -33.48 0.90 -12.99
C GLN A 330 -33.86 -0.36 -12.19
N PRO A 331 -33.25 -0.66 -10.99
CA PRO A 331 -33.64 -1.84 -10.25
C PRO A 331 -35.07 -1.82 -9.71
N LEU A 332 -35.65 -0.64 -9.49
CA LEU A 332 -37.09 -0.52 -9.11
C LEU A 332 -37.99 -0.90 -10.25
N VAL A 333 -37.69 -0.43 -11.48
CA VAL A 333 -38.39 -0.81 -12.68
C VAL A 333 -38.23 -2.30 -12.99
N GLU A 334 -37.01 -2.84 -12.82
CA GLU A 334 -36.78 -4.28 -12.95
C GLU A 334 -37.66 -5.11 -12.01
N ASN A 335 -37.74 -4.66 -10.74
CA ASN A 335 -38.58 -5.33 -9.74
C ASN A 335 -40.08 -5.25 -10.13
N ALA A 336 -40.55 -4.09 -10.57
CA ALA A 336 -41.91 -3.91 -11.04
C ALA A 336 -42.28 -4.87 -12.19
N ILE A 337 -41.38 -4.98 -13.19
CA ILE A 337 -41.59 -5.90 -14.32
C ILE A 337 -41.51 -7.36 -13.86
N LYS A 338 -40.41 -7.78 -13.18
CA LYS A 338 -40.17 -9.20 -12.84
C LYS A 338 -41.07 -9.76 -11.75
N HIS A 339 -41.28 -8.97 -10.71
CA HIS A 339 -42.01 -9.41 -9.53
C HIS A 339 -43.45 -8.96 -9.51
N GLY A 340 -43.77 -7.86 -10.18
CA GLY A 340 -45.10 -7.35 -10.36
C GLY A 340 -45.81 -7.97 -11.58
N LEU A 341 -45.40 -7.58 -12.77
CA LEU A 341 -46.14 -7.86 -14.00
C LEU A 341 -45.98 -9.28 -14.53
N MET A 342 -44.78 -9.85 -14.55
CA MET A 342 -44.54 -11.18 -15.14
C MET A 342 -45.30 -12.31 -14.43
N LYS A 343 -45.94 -12.05 -13.30
CA LYS A 343 -46.78 -12.99 -12.57
C LYS A 343 -48.28 -12.84 -12.94
N LEU A 344 -48.64 -11.87 -13.75
CA LEU A 344 -49.99 -11.66 -14.26
C LEU A 344 -50.16 -12.36 -15.62
N GLU A 345 -51.25 -13.06 -15.83
CA GLU A 345 -51.56 -13.71 -17.13
C GLU A 345 -52.02 -12.71 -18.19
N THR A 346 -52.49 -11.52 -17.81
CA THR A 346 -53.16 -10.55 -18.69
C THR A 346 -52.27 -9.36 -19.08
N GLY A 347 -50.96 -9.41 -18.76
CA GLY A 347 -50.11 -8.22 -18.89
C GLY A 347 -50.33 -7.25 -17.72
N GLY A 348 -49.70 -6.08 -17.78
CA GLY A 348 -49.83 -5.04 -16.76
C GLY A 348 -49.13 -3.77 -17.17
N ARG A 349 -49.20 -2.76 -16.32
CA ARG A 349 -48.68 -1.42 -16.59
C ARG A 349 -47.65 -1.00 -15.56
N VAL A 350 -46.53 -0.41 -16.02
CA VAL A 350 -45.53 0.28 -15.18
C VAL A 350 -45.50 1.75 -15.59
N VAL A 351 -45.61 2.64 -14.62
CA VAL A 351 -45.49 4.07 -14.81
C VAL A 351 -44.26 4.55 -14.08
N VAL A 352 -43.32 5.17 -14.81
CA VAL A 352 -42.16 5.86 -14.25
C VAL A 352 -42.39 7.35 -14.34
N ALA A 353 -42.53 8.03 -13.21
CA ALA A 353 -42.83 9.46 -13.20
C ALA A 353 -41.76 10.23 -12.40
N THR A 354 -41.44 11.44 -12.87
CA THR A 354 -40.64 12.42 -12.12
C THR A 354 -41.44 13.69 -11.91
N TYR A 355 -41.38 14.21 -10.70
CA TYR A 355 -42.01 15.48 -10.35
C TYR A 355 -41.21 16.19 -9.27
N GLU A 356 -41.53 17.45 -9.03
CA GLU A 356 -40.85 18.23 -7.99
C GLU A 356 -41.88 18.98 -7.12
N THR A 357 -41.48 19.20 -5.90
CA THR A 357 -42.15 20.07 -4.92
C THR A 357 -41.27 21.29 -4.63
N GLU A 358 -41.70 22.15 -3.75
CA GLU A 358 -40.87 23.29 -3.32
C GLU A 358 -39.54 22.82 -2.69
N THR A 359 -39.54 21.69 -1.96
CA THR A 359 -38.40 21.21 -1.16
C THR A 359 -37.68 20.00 -1.75
N ASP A 360 -38.33 19.22 -2.62
CA ASP A 360 -37.83 17.91 -3.03
C ASP A 360 -38.06 17.61 -4.51
N TYR A 361 -37.15 16.81 -5.08
CA TYR A 361 -37.33 16.07 -6.30
C TYR A 361 -37.83 14.66 -6.01
N TRP A 362 -38.73 14.15 -6.83
CA TRP A 362 -39.35 12.85 -6.68
C TRP A 362 -39.21 12.01 -7.94
N VAL A 363 -38.91 10.73 -7.77
CA VAL A 363 -39.06 9.71 -8.81
C VAL A 363 -39.99 8.64 -8.28
N SER A 364 -41.05 8.32 -9.02
CA SER A 364 -41.93 7.22 -8.65
C SER A 364 -41.97 6.15 -9.73
N VAL A 365 -41.93 4.89 -9.30
CA VAL A 365 -42.14 3.69 -10.11
C VAL A 365 -43.39 3.01 -9.57
N THR A 366 -44.46 2.95 -10.39
CA THR A 366 -45.74 2.35 -9.97
C THR A 366 -46.09 1.21 -10.91
N ASP A 367 -46.39 0.03 -10.37
CA ASP A 367 -46.90 -1.12 -11.10
C ASP A 367 -48.32 -1.52 -10.59
N ASP A 368 -49.10 -2.10 -11.46
CA ASP A 368 -50.39 -2.74 -11.16
C ASP A 368 -50.29 -4.25 -11.00
N GLY A 369 -49.12 -4.72 -10.69
CA GLY A 369 -48.79 -6.14 -10.52
C GLY A 369 -49.41 -6.81 -9.31
N VAL A 370 -48.89 -8.02 -8.97
CA VAL A 370 -49.44 -8.85 -7.88
C VAL A 370 -49.23 -8.22 -6.49
N GLY A 371 -48.35 -7.24 -6.33
CA GLY A 371 -48.00 -6.64 -5.05
C GLY A 371 -47.50 -7.65 -4.01
N PHE A 372 -47.17 -7.15 -2.82
CA PHE A 372 -46.68 -7.95 -1.69
C PHE A 372 -46.98 -7.30 -0.34
N ASP A 373 -46.90 -8.07 0.74
CA ASP A 373 -47.04 -7.56 2.13
C ASP A 373 -45.72 -6.95 2.58
N THR A 374 -45.66 -5.63 2.73
CA THR A 374 -44.47 -4.88 3.12
C THR A 374 -43.99 -5.17 4.55
N LYS A 375 -44.88 -5.65 5.45
CA LYS A 375 -44.53 -5.96 6.83
C LYS A 375 -43.72 -7.25 6.96
N ILE A 376 -43.92 -8.21 6.05
CA ILE A 376 -43.28 -9.53 6.09
C ILE A 376 -41.97 -9.55 5.32
N GLN A 377 -41.81 -8.76 4.28
CA GLN A 377 -40.72 -8.91 3.31
C GLN A 377 -39.55 -7.91 3.43
N ILE A 378 -39.73 -6.76 4.07
CA ILE A 378 -38.68 -5.72 4.12
C ILE A 378 -37.51 -6.08 5.09
N ASP A 379 -37.75 -6.93 6.06
CA ASP A 379 -36.77 -7.32 7.11
C ASP A 379 -35.94 -8.59 6.79
N SER A 380 -36.14 -9.22 5.63
CA SER A 380 -35.38 -10.42 5.29
C SER A 380 -34.14 -10.10 4.42
N ASP A 381 -33.03 -10.76 4.71
CA ASP A 381 -31.75 -10.71 3.95
C ASP A 381 -31.86 -10.97 2.43
N LYS A 382 -33.06 -11.23 1.93
CA LYS A 382 -33.37 -11.49 0.51
C LYS A 382 -33.49 -10.25 -0.36
N HIS A 383 -33.58 -9.02 0.23
CA HIS A 383 -33.78 -7.78 -0.52
C HIS A 383 -32.53 -6.88 -0.55
N ILE A 384 -31.38 -7.48 -0.79
CA ILE A 384 -30.08 -6.79 -0.89
C ILE A 384 -30.13 -5.61 -1.87
N GLY A 385 -30.89 -5.71 -2.98
CA GLY A 385 -31.04 -4.66 -3.97
C GLY A 385 -31.67 -3.37 -3.42
N ILE A 386 -32.81 -3.49 -2.75
CA ILE A 386 -33.55 -2.35 -2.15
C ILE A 386 -32.75 -1.70 -1.03
N TYR A 387 -32.11 -2.51 -0.17
CA TYR A 387 -31.24 -2.03 0.90
C TYR A 387 -30.07 -1.21 0.35
N ASN A 388 -29.41 -1.69 -0.70
CA ASN A 388 -28.30 -1.00 -1.33
C ASN A 388 -28.70 0.33 -1.97
N ILE A 389 -29.88 0.42 -2.60
CA ILE A 389 -30.42 1.66 -3.15
C ILE A 389 -30.64 2.65 -2.01
N ARG A 390 -31.33 2.25 -0.94
CA ARG A 390 -31.61 3.11 0.23
C ARG A 390 -30.32 3.69 0.81
N LYS A 391 -29.33 2.85 1.07
CA LYS A 391 -28.05 3.26 1.62
C LYS A 391 -27.27 4.22 0.70
N ARG A 392 -27.32 4.02 -0.63
CA ARG A 392 -26.68 4.92 -1.59
C ARG A 392 -27.36 6.29 -1.66
N LEU A 393 -28.71 6.30 -1.70
CA LEU A 393 -29.49 7.54 -1.70
C LEU A 393 -29.18 8.36 -0.44
N GLU A 394 -29.21 7.74 0.72
CA GLU A 394 -28.91 8.39 2.01
C GLU A 394 -27.48 8.95 2.04
N SER A 395 -26.48 8.17 1.62
CA SER A 395 -25.07 8.57 1.74
C SER A 395 -24.59 9.57 0.68
N MET A 396 -25.22 9.62 -0.50
CA MET A 396 -24.72 10.41 -1.63
C MET A 396 -25.54 11.69 -1.90
N CYS A 397 -26.82 11.70 -1.57
CA CYS A 397 -27.69 12.85 -1.84
C CYS A 397 -28.70 13.15 -0.72
N GLY A 398 -28.58 12.54 0.47
CA GLY A 398 -29.53 12.71 1.57
C GLY A 398 -30.95 12.22 1.25
N GLY A 399 -31.10 11.44 0.18
CA GLY A 399 -32.38 10.98 -0.32
C GLY A 399 -32.93 9.79 0.45
N THR A 400 -34.24 9.54 0.29
CA THR A 400 -34.95 8.41 0.91
C THR A 400 -35.69 7.59 -0.12
N LEU A 401 -35.92 6.28 0.20
CA LEU A 401 -36.71 5.37 -0.62
C LEU A 401 -37.92 4.88 0.18
N LEU A 402 -39.11 5.18 -0.31
CA LEU A 402 -40.41 4.76 0.26
C LEU A 402 -41.01 3.69 -0.64
N ILE A 403 -41.53 2.60 -0.07
CA ILE A 403 -42.19 1.53 -0.83
C ILE A 403 -43.54 1.22 -0.17
N GLU A 404 -44.58 1.30 -0.97
CA GLU A 404 -45.95 0.98 -0.60
C GLU A 404 -46.44 -0.16 -1.51
N SER A 405 -46.89 -1.27 -0.93
CA SER A 405 -47.41 -2.42 -1.66
C SER A 405 -48.45 -3.17 -0.84
N ALA A 406 -49.41 -3.77 -1.52
CA ALA A 406 -50.33 -4.69 -0.93
C ALA A 406 -50.68 -5.83 -1.91
N PRO A 407 -50.92 -7.06 -1.43
CA PRO A 407 -51.32 -8.17 -2.31
C PRO A 407 -52.50 -7.82 -3.22
N GLY A 408 -52.35 -8.02 -4.54
CA GLY A 408 -53.34 -7.73 -5.55
C GLY A 408 -53.54 -6.23 -5.89
N LYS A 409 -52.72 -5.31 -5.36
CA LYS A 409 -52.85 -3.86 -5.59
C LYS A 409 -51.61 -3.23 -6.22
N GLY A 410 -50.64 -4.04 -6.67
CA GLY A 410 -49.38 -3.55 -7.22
C GLY A 410 -48.43 -2.94 -6.19
N THR A 411 -47.43 -2.21 -6.68
CA THR A 411 -46.38 -1.57 -5.85
C THR A 411 -46.14 -0.14 -6.31
N ILE A 412 -45.87 0.75 -5.35
CA ILE A 412 -45.40 2.11 -5.57
C ILE A 412 -44.09 2.28 -4.87
N ALA A 413 -43.02 2.49 -5.61
CA ALA A 413 -41.69 2.85 -5.08
C ALA A 413 -41.41 4.33 -5.38
N ARG A 414 -41.10 5.13 -4.33
CA ARG A 414 -40.83 6.56 -4.46
C ARG A 414 -39.43 6.89 -3.90
N ILE A 415 -38.62 7.53 -4.73
CA ILE A 415 -37.35 8.14 -4.31
C ILE A 415 -37.61 9.62 -4.09
N GLN A 416 -37.25 10.11 -2.90
CA GLN A 416 -37.26 11.52 -2.51
C GLN A 416 -35.82 12.03 -2.41
N ILE A 417 -35.52 13.13 -3.05
CA ILE A 417 -34.20 13.78 -3.03
C ILE A 417 -34.41 15.25 -2.62
N PRO A 418 -33.87 15.69 -1.47
CA PRO A 418 -33.98 17.07 -1.05
C PRO A 418 -33.32 18.00 -2.08
N LYS A 419 -33.97 19.13 -2.37
CA LYS A 419 -33.34 20.23 -3.08
C LYS A 419 -32.30 20.81 -2.13
N GLU A 420 -31.03 20.92 -2.58
CA GLU A 420 -30.03 21.65 -1.80
C GLU A 420 -30.55 23.09 -1.59
N GLU A 421 -30.65 23.52 -0.34
CA GLU A 421 -30.89 24.94 -0.04
C GLU A 421 -29.72 25.72 -0.66
N THR A 422 -30.04 26.51 -1.69
CA THR A 422 -29.10 27.50 -2.23
C THR A 422 -28.81 28.51 -1.09
N LEU A 423 -27.68 28.30 -0.39
CA LEU A 423 -27.11 29.28 0.56
C LEU A 423 -26.57 30.49 -0.18
#